data_f414b70c52888021fc908e6b1f5e6587
#
_entry.id   f414b70c52888021fc908e6b1f5e6587
#
_cell.length_a   1.000
_cell.length_b   1.000
_cell.length_c   1.000
_cell.angle_alpha   90.00
_cell.angle_beta   90.00
_cell.angle_gamma   90.00
#
_symmetry.space_group_name_H-M   'P 1'
#
loop_
_entity.id
_entity.type
_entity.pdbx_description
1 polymer ?
#
loop_
_entity_poly.entity_id
_entity_poly.type
_entity_poly.pdbx_seq_one_letter_code
_entity_poly.pdbx_strand_id
1 'polypeptide(L)'
;LFYLCKYYNYCIMENNQYSYINRRFYASIFCALFSTLLFAFEGDIVSHLNFKKLPALNNLPTDEIQKVYQDKDGFIWLASRYGFYQYDGYEATLYKSNLYAPGLLTNNNILCLVDDYKHNLWIGTQEGLNILNKKTGEIRKILAPEIPNNVVSCLLVTRDHSVWLGTDSGLCKYIAEKDSFVVYHREQTDGVLDYTAIKSLFEDSEGDLWIGTWSSGLYRYVPSTGKFYAYPQLNERNSAHVIYEDTNKNIWVGSWNCGLFKLNNPKDLQRVSYVNYRHKLGDNISLSDDIVYDISEDLNTNTLWVGTRSGLSIMSNDTPGHFINYKSRGSSHYISCDEINSIIRDNSGMMWLGSIGGGVLNADTHQSMFTFHSLNFADDDIPTTSVRSLFTDSDNNIWMGIGTYGLACLEYATGKLKSHSQMPEFTGMTIPTVFSVVQRKGSGEIWFGTYDGGIFAYHKGQRVRNLTPENCKFLGSSCVSALYEDKYANCWVGTRGSLGVQLADGNSFLFENMSFVDGAQLNWFYVRDIIADSDNSMWIATSNYGLIHIEGDIRNPSTLKYYN
;
A
#
# COMPACT_ATOMS: atom_id res chain seq x y z
N LEU A 1 4.71 -7.31 27.94
CA LEU A 1 5.80 -8.29 28.13
C LEU A 1 6.34 -8.28 29.57
N PHE A 2 6.69 -7.12 30.14
CA PHE A 2 7.20 -7.01 31.53
C PHE A 2 6.19 -7.47 32.60
N TYR A 3 4.89 -7.25 32.41
CA TYR A 3 3.84 -7.70 33.31
C TYR A 3 3.59 -9.21 33.21
N LEU A 4 3.63 -9.79 32.03
CA LEU A 4 3.49 -11.24 31.80
C LEU A 4 4.70 -12.02 32.33
N CYS A 5 5.92 -11.51 32.19
CA CYS A 5 7.10 -12.10 32.80
C CYS A 5 7.07 -12.06 34.33
N LYS A 6 6.47 -11.03 34.93
CA LYS A 6 6.31 -10.93 36.40
C LYS A 6 5.29 -11.93 36.94
N TYR A 7 4.18 -12.16 36.24
CA TYR A 7 3.18 -13.18 36.59
C TYR A 7 3.72 -14.61 36.40
N TYR A 8 4.51 -14.84 35.37
CA TYR A 8 5.15 -16.15 35.10
C TYR A 8 6.15 -16.52 36.20
N ASN A 9 6.95 -15.58 36.70
CA ASN A 9 7.87 -15.79 37.79
C ASN A 9 7.14 -15.99 39.15
N TYR A 10 5.97 -15.38 39.34
CA TYR A 10 5.16 -15.55 40.56
C TYR A 10 4.53 -16.95 40.66
N CYS A 11 4.00 -17.48 39.52
CA CYS A 11 3.46 -18.84 39.47
C CYS A 11 4.54 -19.95 39.57
N ILE A 12 5.80 -19.66 39.26
CA ILE A 12 6.90 -20.64 39.35
C ILE A 12 7.40 -20.77 40.82
N MET A 13 7.22 -19.74 41.65
CA MET A 13 7.67 -19.78 43.02
C MET A 13 6.72 -20.53 43.98
N GLU A 14 5.44 -20.69 43.63
CA GLU A 14 4.47 -21.38 44.51
C GLU A 14 4.33 -22.89 44.31
N ASN A 15 4.89 -23.49 43.22
CA ASN A 15 4.73 -24.93 42.96
C ASN A 15 6.05 -25.65 42.65
N ASN A 16 6.74 -26.07 43.67
CA ASN A 16 8.04 -26.76 43.61
C ASN A 16 7.97 -28.27 43.28
N GLN A 17 6.91 -28.77 42.60
CA GLN A 17 6.77 -30.21 42.29
C GLN A 17 6.39 -30.57 40.84
N TYR A 18 6.89 -29.85 39.85
CA TYR A 18 6.75 -30.32 38.44
C TYR A 18 8.09 -30.65 37.81
N SER A 19 8.18 -31.88 37.24
CA SER A 19 9.39 -32.45 36.68
C SER A 19 9.95 -31.63 35.47
N TYR A 20 11.27 -31.72 35.27
CA TYR A 20 12.04 -31.01 34.23
C TYR A 20 11.54 -31.25 32.78
N ILE A 21 10.80 -32.35 32.56
CA ILE A 21 10.22 -32.73 31.25
C ILE A 21 9.04 -31.82 30.89
N ASN A 22 8.20 -31.44 31.85
CA ASN A 22 7.06 -30.55 31.57
C ASN A 22 7.51 -29.13 31.23
N ARG A 23 8.61 -28.63 31.78
CA ARG A 23 9.13 -27.29 31.51
C ARG A 23 9.58 -27.11 30.04
N ARG A 24 10.20 -28.11 29.42
CA ARG A 24 10.59 -28.09 28.01
C ARG A 24 9.38 -28.17 27.08
N PHE A 25 8.36 -28.93 27.47
CA PHE A 25 7.13 -29.08 26.68
C PHE A 25 6.31 -27.78 26.62
N TYR A 26 6.13 -27.10 27.76
CA TYR A 26 5.44 -25.82 27.80
C TYR A 26 6.24 -24.68 27.16
N ALA A 27 7.56 -24.66 27.30
CA ALA A 27 8.41 -23.70 26.59
C ALA A 27 8.34 -23.91 25.07
N SER A 28 8.32 -25.17 24.59
CA SER A 28 8.20 -25.47 23.17
C SER A 28 6.83 -25.12 22.60
N ILE A 29 5.73 -25.35 23.36
CA ILE A 29 4.38 -24.92 22.97
C ILE A 29 4.26 -23.40 22.98
N PHE A 30 4.86 -22.70 23.96
CA PHE A 30 4.85 -21.25 24.00
C PHE A 30 5.68 -20.64 22.86
N CYS A 31 6.86 -21.19 22.55
CA CYS A 31 7.63 -20.78 21.37
C CYS A 31 6.90 -21.08 20.05
N ALA A 32 6.22 -22.22 19.95
CA ALA A 32 5.44 -22.57 18.77
C ALA A 32 4.21 -21.67 18.61
N LEU A 33 3.47 -21.36 19.70
CA LEU A 33 2.35 -20.42 19.68
C LEU A 33 2.81 -18.97 19.44
N PHE A 34 3.99 -18.59 19.96
CA PHE A 34 4.55 -17.26 19.73
C PHE A 34 5.07 -17.10 18.30
N SER A 35 5.67 -18.15 17.72
CA SER A 35 6.05 -18.14 16.31
C SER A 35 4.82 -18.10 15.37
N THR A 36 3.76 -18.86 15.67
CA THR A 36 2.52 -18.82 14.88
C THR A 36 1.78 -17.47 14.99
N LEU A 37 1.87 -16.78 16.13
CA LEU A 37 1.34 -15.42 16.30
C LEU A 37 2.17 -14.37 15.55
N LEU A 38 3.50 -14.51 15.49
CA LEU A 38 4.38 -13.66 14.68
C LEU A 38 4.13 -13.88 13.18
N PHE A 39 3.99 -15.13 12.73
CA PHE A 39 3.69 -15.46 11.34
C PHE A 39 2.29 -14.99 10.89
N ALA A 40 1.30 -14.95 11.78
CA ALA A 40 -0.03 -14.41 11.46
C ALA A 40 -0.02 -12.88 11.27
N PHE A 41 0.98 -12.16 11.81
CA PHE A 41 1.08 -10.69 11.69
C PHE A 41 1.86 -10.24 10.45
N GLU A 42 2.83 -11.03 9.96
CA GLU A 42 3.64 -10.67 8.78
C GLU A 42 2.90 -10.90 7.45
N GLY A 43 1.98 -11.87 7.39
CA GLY A 43 1.17 -12.13 6.19
C GLY A 43 0.14 -11.04 5.86
N ASP A 44 -0.15 -10.16 6.78
CA ASP A 44 -1.28 -9.22 6.67
C ASP A 44 -0.92 -7.91 5.93
N ILE A 45 0.34 -7.48 5.94
CA ILE A 45 0.76 -6.22 5.31
C ILE A 45 0.67 -6.33 3.79
N VAL A 46 1.14 -7.44 3.22
CA VAL A 46 1.17 -7.65 1.77
C VAL A 46 -0.24 -7.84 1.18
N SER A 47 -1.20 -8.33 1.97
CA SER A 47 -2.58 -8.50 1.54
C SER A 47 -3.39 -7.20 1.54
N HIS A 48 -2.87 -6.11 2.14
CA HIS A 48 -3.58 -4.83 2.32
C HIS A 48 -2.81 -3.62 1.79
N LEU A 49 -1.93 -3.82 0.80
CA LEU A 49 -1.19 -2.72 0.18
C LEU A 49 -2.14 -1.73 -0.52
N ASN A 50 -1.88 -0.46 -0.32
CA ASN A 50 -2.61 0.63 -0.96
C ASN A 50 -1.74 1.30 -2.02
N PHE A 51 -2.09 1.10 -3.28
CA PHE A 51 -1.43 1.72 -4.42
C PHE A 51 -2.02 3.10 -4.69
N LYS A 52 -1.19 4.14 -4.58
CA LYS A 52 -1.60 5.54 -4.76
C LYS A 52 -1.06 6.11 -6.06
N LYS A 53 -1.89 6.84 -6.79
CA LYS A 53 -1.42 7.80 -7.80
C LYS A 53 -1.01 9.09 -7.10
N LEU A 54 0.15 9.62 -7.45
CA LEU A 54 0.59 10.91 -6.92
C LEU A 54 -0.14 12.04 -7.65
N PRO A 55 -0.73 13.04 -6.95
CA PRO A 55 -1.45 14.13 -7.59
C PRO A 55 -0.60 14.91 -8.61
N ALA A 56 0.67 15.13 -8.34
CA ALA A 56 1.61 15.79 -9.25
C ALA A 56 1.82 15.03 -10.57
N LEU A 57 1.58 13.72 -10.59
CA LEU A 57 1.74 12.86 -11.76
C LEU A 57 0.40 12.54 -12.45
N ASN A 58 -0.74 13.00 -11.91
CA ASN A 58 -2.05 12.79 -12.54
C ASN A 58 -2.23 13.56 -13.86
N ASN A 59 -1.48 14.64 -14.06
CA ASN A 59 -1.57 15.50 -15.26
C ASN A 59 -0.48 15.19 -16.29
N LEU A 60 0.21 14.03 -16.18
CA LEU A 60 1.13 13.62 -17.24
C LEU A 60 0.36 13.44 -18.55
N PRO A 61 0.94 13.87 -19.68
CA PRO A 61 0.31 13.71 -21.01
C PRO A 61 0.08 12.26 -21.43
N THR A 62 0.58 11.29 -20.66
CA THR A 62 0.45 9.87 -20.95
C THR A 62 0.34 9.05 -19.66
N ASP A 63 -0.49 8.02 -19.71
CA ASP A 63 -0.57 6.97 -18.69
C ASP A 63 0.31 5.75 -19.01
N GLU A 64 1.17 5.85 -20.05
CA GLU A 64 2.05 4.78 -20.50
C GLU A 64 3.47 5.01 -20.00
N ILE A 65 3.83 4.41 -18.87
CA ILE A 65 5.18 4.46 -18.29
C ILE A 65 5.89 3.15 -18.55
N GLN A 66 6.99 3.22 -19.29
CA GLN A 66 7.79 2.04 -19.67
C GLN A 66 8.84 1.68 -18.62
N LYS A 67 9.48 2.70 -17.99
CA LYS A 67 10.48 2.49 -16.96
C LYS A 67 10.42 3.60 -15.92
N VAL A 68 10.56 3.21 -14.66
CA VAL A 68 10.81 4.10 -13.52
C VAL A 68 12.24 3.90 -13.08
N TYR A 69 12.94 4.97 -12.77
CA TYR A 69 14.34 4.95 -12.34
C TYR A 69 14.58 6.03 -11.29
N GLN A 70 15.28 5.71 -10.19
CA GLN A 70 15.76 6.71 -9.25
C GLN A 70 17.24 6.94 -9.48
N ASP A 71 17.64 8.21 -9.66
CA ASP A 71 19.04 8.56 -9.79
C ASP A 71 19.73 8.71 -8.42
N LYS A 72 21.06 8.91 -8.43
CA LYS A 72 21.89 9.06 -7.23
C LYS A 72 21.61 10.35 -6.45
N ASP A 73 21.01 11.35 -7.12
CA ASP A 73 20.61 12.62 -6.51
C ASP A 73 19.22 12.51 -5.84
N GLY A 74 18.52 11.37 -6.02
CA GLY A 74 17.22 11.06 -5.43
C GLY A 74 16.02 11.40 -6.31
N PHE A 75 16.23 12.00 -7.49
CA PHE A 75 15.14 12.27 -8.44
C PHE A 75 14.58 10.99 -9.04
N ILE A 76 13.26 10.97 -9.24
CA ILE A 76 12.58 9.88 -9.97
C ILE A 76 12.45 10.26 -11.44
N TRP A 77 12.97 9.42 -12.30
CA TRP A 77 12.87 9.56 -13.74
C TRP A 77 11.85 8.57 -14.31
N LEU A 78 10.98 9.06 -15.17
CA LEU A 78 9.90 8.28 -15.77
C LEU A 78 10.09 8.25 -17.27
N ALA A 79 10.34 7.06 -17.83
CA ALA A 79 10.44 6.85 -19.27
C ALA A 79 9.06 6.55 -19.85
N SER A 80 8.71 7.18 -20.99
CA SER A 80 7.47 6.95 -21.71
C SER A 80 7.69 6.92 -23.23
N ARG A 81 6.64 6.64 -24.00
CA ARG A 81 6.66 6.75 -25.46
C ARG A 81 6.65 8.19 -25.97
N TYR A 82 6.43 9.17 -25.08
CA TYR A 82 6.25 10.59 -25.44
C TYR A 82 7.32 11.49 -24.84
N GLY A 83 8.46 10.94 -24.44
CA GLY A 83 9.54 11.61 -23.75
C GLY A 83 9.79 11.02 -22.38
N PHE A 84 10.57 11.71 -21.57
CA PHE A 84 10.82 11.31 -20.20
C PHE A 84 10.58 12.49 -19.24
N TYR A 85 10.32 12.15 -17.99
CA TYR A 85 10.01 13.13 -16.95
C TYR A 85 11.00 13.02 -15.81
N GLN A 86 11.38 14.15 -15.23
CA GLN A 86 12.07 14.25 -13.96
C GLN A 86 11.07 14.66 -12.90
N TYR A 87 10.92 13.87 -11.88
CA TYR A 87 10.07 14.16 -10.72
C TYR A 87 10.95 14.44 -9.49
N ASP A 88 10.76 15.61 -8.87
CA ASP A 88 11.55 16.12 -7.73
C ASP A 88 10.87 15.92 -6.37
N GLY A 89 9.73 15.26 -6.33
CA GLY A 89 8.86 15.10 -5.16
C GLY A 89 7.65 16.04 -5.16
N TYR A 90 7.66 17.10 -5.98
CA TYR A 90 6.59 18.10 -6.07
C TYR A 90 6.05 18.25 -7.50
N GLU A 91 6.94 18.37 -8.49
CA GLU A 91 6.58 18.61 -9.88
C GLU A 91 7.29 17.63 -10.83
N ALA A 92 6.70 17.41 -12.01
CA ALA A 92 7.30 16.61 -13.06
C ALA A 92 7.66 17.47 -14.26
N THR A 93 8.96 17.56 -14.57
CA THR A 93 9.48 18.29 -15.74
C THR A 93 9.58 17.34 -16.92
N LEU A 94 8.94 17.69 -18.04
CA LEU A 94 8.95 16.91 -19.28
C LEU A 94 10.10 17.27 -20.21
N TYR A 95 10.84 16.27 -20.65
CA TYR A 95 11.87 16.35 -21.69
C TYR A 95 11.39 15.59 -22.93
N LYS A 96 11.15 16.31 -24.03
CA LYS A 96 10.77 15.74 -25.32
C LYS A 96 11.16 16.63 -26.50
N SER A 97 11.42 16.04 -27.66
CA SER A 97 11.48 16.77 -28.93
C SER A 97 10.08 17.21 -29.34
N ASN A 98 9.92 18.49 -29.69
CA ASN A 98 8.67 19.09 -30.15
C ASN A 98 8.96 20.23 -31.14
N LEU A 99 7.93 20.98 -31.55
CA LEU A 99 8.06 22.10 -32.50
C LEU A 99 8.95 23.24 -31.98
N TYR A 100 9.03 23.43 -30.67
CA TYR A 100 9.83 24.50 -30.03
C TYR A 100 11.24 24.03 -29.68
N ALA A 101 11.47 22.74 -29.52
CA ALA A 101 12.75 22.10 -29.33
C ALA A 101 12.93 20.92 -30.31
N PRO A 102 12.98 21.18 -31.60
CA PRO A 102 13.10 20.13 -32.61
C PRO A 102 14.44 19.42 -32.46
N GLY A 103 14.39 18.10 -32.35
CA GLY A 103 15.60 17.31 -32.19
C GLY A 103 16.28 17.43 -30.85
N LEU A 104 15.58 17.76 -29.74
CA LEU A 104 16.13 17.68 -28.40
C LEU A 104 16.62 16.25 -28.10
N LEU A 105 15.81 15.24 -28.43
CA LEU A 105 16.14 13.82 -28.35
C LEU A 105 16.24 13.20 -29.75
N THR A 106 16.93 12.07 -29.84
CA THR A 106 16.94 11.25 -31.06
C THR A 106 15.54 10.71 -31.37
N ASN A 107 14.83 10.23 -30.32
CA ASN A 107 13.45 9.77 -30.38
C ASN A 107 12.76 10.00 -29.04
N ASN A 108 11.43 10.23 -29.05
CA ASN A 108 10.65 10.42 -27.82
C ASN A 108 10.23 9.08 -27.17
N ASN A 109 10.35 7.95 -27.85
CA ASN A 109 10.07 6.65 -27.28
C ASN A 109 11.27 6.17 -26.46
N ILE A 110 11.20 6.38 -25.14
CA ILE A 110 12.28 6.09 -24.20
C ILE A 110 12.13 4.67 -23.69
N LEU A 111 13.15 3.84 -23.85
CA LEU A 111 13.15 2.44 -23.47
C LEU A 111 13.83 2.17 -22.13
N CYS A 112 14.92 2.89 -21.84
CA CYS A 112 15.70 2.71 -20.62
C CYS A 112 16.42 3.99 -20.20
N LEU A 113 16.72 4.09 -18.90
CA LEU A 113 17.41 5.21 -18.27
C LEU A 113 18.42 4.69 -17.24
N VAL A 114 19.61 5.30 -17.16
CA VAL A 114 20.58 5.06 -16.08
C VAL A 114 21.49 6.28 -15.92
N ASP A 115 21.88 6.63 -14.69
CA ASP A 115 22.87 7.69 -14.44
C ASP A 115 24.27 7.12 -14.23
N ASP A 116 25.26 7.82 -14.75
CA ASP A 116 26.66 7.51 -14.52
C ASP A 116 27.23 8.23 -13.27
N TYR A 117 28.52 7.99 -13.00
CA TYR A 117 29.23 8.65 -11.89
C TYR A 117 29.68 10.08 -12.20
N LYS A 118 29.50 10.57 -13.45
CA LYS A 118 29.86 11.91 -13.90
C LYS A 118 28.67 12.87 -13.98
N HIS A 119 27.53 12.51 -13.35
CA HIS A 119 26.25 13.24 -13.39
C HIS A 119 25.63 13.31 -14.79
N ASN A 120 25.87 12.32 -15.64
CA ASN A 120 25.16 12.21 -16.90
C ASN A 120 24.03 11.17 -16.74
N LEU A 121 22.88 11.49 -17.32
CA LEU A 121 21.78 10.54 -17.51
C LEU A 121 21.87 9.98 -18.93
N TRP A 122 22.06 8.67 -19.04
CA TRP A 122 22.07 7.93 -20.29
C TRP A 122 20.63 7.47 -20.61
N ILE A 123 20.18 7.73 -21.82
CA ILE A 123 18.80 7.60 -22.24
C ILE A 123 18.76 6.78 -23.51
N GLY A 124 18.36 5.52 -23.38
CA GLY A 124 18.15 4.61 -24.52
C GLY A 124 16.78 4.83 -25.14
N THR A 125 16.74 5.00 -26.45
CA THR A 125 15.50 5.23 -27.19
C THR A 125 15.31 4.22 -28.32
N GLN A 126 14.15 4.29 -28.98
CA GLN A 126 13.87 3.51 -30.18
C GLN A 126 14.79 3.88 -31.37
N GLU A 127 15.38 5.08 -31.36
CA GLU A 127 16.22 5.58 -32.46
C GLU A 127 17.48 6.30 -31.95
N GLY A 128 18.27 5.63 -31.12
CA GLY A 128 19.58 6.11 -30.66
C GLY A 128 19.70 6.23 -29.16
N LEU A 129 20.90 6.61 -28.76
CA LEU A 129 21.29 6.88 -27.39
C LEU A 129 21.45 8.39 -27.19
N ASN A 130 20.92 8.90 -26.09
CA ASN A 130 21.13 10.29 -25.67
C ASN A 130 21.84 10.31 -24.32
N ILE A 131 22.72 11.28 -24.11
CA ILE A 131 23.42 11.48 -22.84
C ILE A 131 23.14 12.90 -22.39
N LEU A 132 22.30 13.04 -21.35
CA LEU A 132 21.98 14.32 -20.74
C LEU A 132 23.00 14.63 -19.63
N ASN A 133 23.72 15.73 -19.75
CA ASN A 133 24.48 16.27 -18.65
C ASN A 133 23.53 16.99 -17.68
N LYS A 134 23.31 16.42 -16.48
CA LYS A 134 22.36 16.96 -15.50
C LYS A 134 22.73 18.34 -14.95
N LYS A 135 24.02 18.76 -15.08
CA LYS A 135 24.50 20.08 -14.61
C LYS A 135 24.31 21.19 -15.65
N THR A 136 24.57 20.88 -16.93
CA THR A 136 24.50 21.88 -18.02
C THR A 136 23.18 21.85 -18.77
N GLY A 137 22.44 20.75 -18.70
CA GLY A 137 21.24 20.50 -19.49
C GLY A 137 21.51 20.11 -20.96
N GLU A 138 22.79 19.99 -21.34
CA GLU A 138 23.16 19.61 -22.72
C GLU A 138 22.92 18.14 -22.98
N ILE A 139 22.42 17.81 -24.18
CA ILE A 139 22.16 16.45 -24.61
C ILE A 139 23.07 16.10 -25.79
N ARG A 140 23.95 15.14 -25.59
CA ARG A 140 24.74 14.51 -26.64
C ARG A 140 23.95 13.33 -27.23
N LYS A 141 23.97 13.18 -28.57
CA LYS A 141 23.27 12.13 -29.31
C LYS A 141 24.28 11.19 -29.96
N ILE A 142 24.00 9.90 -29.88
CA ILE A 142 24.83 8.83 -30.42
C ILE A 142 23.92 7.91 -31.25
N LEU A 143 24.33 7.69 -32.48
CA LEU A 143 23.61 6.89 -33.46
C LEU A 143 24.55 5.86 -34.12
N ALA A 144 23.99 4.91 -34.84
CA ALA A 144 24.79 4.05 -35.70
C ALA A 144 25.56 4.91 -36.75
N PRO A 145 26.83 4.59 -37.06
CA PRO A 145 27.55 3.36 -36.72
C PRO A 145 28.36 3.41 -35.40
N GLU A 146 28.30 4.49 -34.61
CA GLU A 146 29.02 4.56 -33.29
C GLU A 146 28.55 3.44 -32.35
N ILE A 147 27.27 3.08 -32.43
CA ILE A 147 26.66 1.90 -31.79
C ILE A 147 26.12 0.96 -32.85
N PRO A 148 25.99 -0.36 -32.61
CA PRO A 148 25.67 -1.34 -33.65
C PRO A 148 24.23 -1.25 -34.15
N ASN A 149 23.33 -0.66 -33.40
CA ASN A 149 21.91 -0.47 -33.77
C ASN A 149 21.33 0.70 -33.00
N ASN A 150 20.39 1.42 -33.62
CA ASN A 150 19.75 2.58 -33.02
C ASN A 150 18.71 2.22 -31.93
N VAL A 151 18.19 0.99 -31.88
CA VAL A 151 17.30 0.55 -30.81
C VAL A 151 18.15 0.20 -29.58
N VAL A 152 18.15 1.07 -28.57
CA VAL A 152 18.85 0.87 -27.31
C VAL A 152 17.85 0.39 -26.25
N SER A 153 17.81 -0.92 -26.05
CA SER A 153 16.78 -1.59 -25.24
C SER A 153 17.06 -1.57 -23.75
N CYS A 154 18.33 -1.62 -23.33
CA CYS A 154 18.73 -1.62 -21.94
C CYS A 154 20.09 -0.94 -21.74
N LEU A 155 20.28 -0.39 -20.55
CA LEU A 155 21.50 0.29 -20.10
C LEU A 155 21.84 -0.19 -18.69
N LEU A 156 23.13 -0.31 -18.39
CA LEU A 156 23.63 -0.65 -17.07
C LEU A 156 24.94 0.11 -16.81
N VAL A 157 25.07 0.70 -15.63
CA VAL A 157 26.33 1.20 -15.09
C VAL A 157 26.78 0.23 -13.99
N THR A 158 27.89 -0.45 -14.23
CA THR A 158 28.48 -1.42 -13.30
C THR A 158 29.24 -0.72 -12.18
N ARG A 159 29.53 -1.43 -11.08
CA ARG A 159 30.26 -0.90 -9.90
C ARG A 159 31.67 -0.41 -10.22
N ASP A 160 32.31 -0.93 -11.28
CA ASP A 160 33.56 -0.43 -11.82
C ASP A 160 33.40 0.84 -12.67
N HIS A 161 32.19 1.42 -12.69
CA HIS A 161 31.81 2.60 -13.47
C HIS A 161 31.79 2.41 -14.99
N SER A 162 31.84 1.19 -15.49
CA SER A 162 31.67 0.91 -16.90
C SER A 162 30.22 1.04 -17.30
N VAL A 163 29.98 1.65 -18.46
CA VAL A 163 28.61 1.76 -19.04
C VAL A 163 28.45 0.68 -20.10
N TRP A 164 27.45 -0.15 -19.90
CA TRP A 164 27.06 -1.20 -20.81
C TRP A 164 25.70 -0.89 -21.45
N LEU A 165 25.55 -1.21 -22.71
CA LEU A 165 24.29 -1.04 -23.42
C LEU A 165 23.95 -2.28 -24.26
N GLY A 166 22.69 -2.64 -24.24
CA GLY A 166 22.12 -3.67 -25.10
C GLY A 166 21.31 -3.03 -26.22
N THR A 167 21.56 -3.49 -27.42
CA THR A 167 20.84 -3.07 -28.62
C THR A 167 20.17 -4.26 -29.29
N ASP A 168 19.35 -4.01 -30.32
CA ASP A 168 18.77 -5.10 -31.12
C ASP A 168 19.80 -5.85 -31.96
N SER A 169 21.06 -5.37 -32.04
CA SER A 169 22.14 -5.98 -32.82
C SER A 169 23.40 -6.30 -32.00
N GLY A 170 23.32 -6.34 -30.69
CA GLY A 170 24.42 -6.78 -29.84
C GLY A 170 24.65 -5.99 -28.57
N LEU A 171 25.67 -6.43 -27.84
CA LEU A 171 26.13 -5.88 -26.57
C LEU A 171 27.29 -4.91 -26.82
N CYS A 172 27.27 -3.75 -26.15
CA CYS A 172 28.34 -2.77 -26.22
C CYS A 172 28.82 -2.35 -24.84
N LYS A 173 30.11 -1.99 -24.75
CA LYS A 173 30.71 -1.33 -23.60
C LYS A 173 31.28 0.01 -24.01
N TYR A 174 30.94 1.07 -23.29
CA TYR A 174 31.52 2.39 -23.48
C TYR A 174 32.90 2.48 -22.82
N ILE A 175 33.90 2.96 -23.56
CA ILE A 175 35.28 3.17 -23.12
C ILE A 175 35.48 4.68 -22.95
N ALA A 176 35.43 5.13 -21.71
CA ALA A 176 35.46 6.57 -21.37
C ALA A 176 36.76 7.28 -21.79
N GLU A 177 37.91 6.60 -21.76
CA GLU A 177 39.22 7.16 -22.14
C GLU A 177 39.33 7.42 -23.64
N LYS A 178 38.57 6.70 -24.45
CA LYS A 178 38.57 6.80 -25.91
C LYS A 178 37.33 7.48 -26.47
N ASP A 179 36.38 7.77 -25.61
CA ASP A 179 35.05 8.27 -25.97
C ASP A 179 34.41 7.44 -27.11
N SER A 180 34.48 6.13 -27.00
CA SER A 180 34.04 5.20 -28.06
C SER A 180 33.42 3.92 -27.47
N PHE A 181 32.74 3.16 -28.31
CA PHE A 181 32.10 1.92 -27.93
C PHE A 181 32.88 0.71 -28.45
N VAL A 182 33.01 -0.31 -27.62
CA VAL A 182 33.46 -1.66 -28.04
C VAL A 182 32.21 -2.51 -28.18
N VAL A 183 32.03 -3.11 -29.34
CA VAL A 183 30.94 -4.02 -29.64
C VAL A 183 31.42 -5.45 -29.47
N TYR A 184 30.64 -6.23 -28.72
CA TYR A 184 30.88 -7.65 -28.52
C TYR A 184 30.11 -8.45 -29.56
N HIS A 185 30.84 -8.86 -30.61
CA HIS A 185 30.34 -9.75 -31.64
C HIS A 185 30.61 -11.20 -31.29
N ARG A 186 30.09 -12.13 -32.08
CA ARG A 186 30.29 -13.56 -31.93
C ARG A 186 31.79 -13.95 -31.82
N GLU A 187 32.64 -13.29 -32.58
CA GLU A 187 34.07 -13.55 -32.63
C GLU A 187 34.77 -13.17 -31.30
N GLN A 188 34.38 -12.05 -30.67
CA GLN A 188 34.95 -11.60 -29.41
C GLN A 188 34.41 -12.36 -28.19
N THR A 189 33.42 -13.23 -28.39
CA THR A 189 32.78 -14.01 -27.33
C THR A 189 33.00 -15.50 -27.50
N ASP A 190 34.05 -15.90 -28.24
CA ASP A 190 34.38 -17.33 -28.55
C ASP A 190 33.16 -18.08 -29.14
N GLY A 191 32.32 -17.41 -29.87
CA GLY A 191 31.11 -17.97 -30.48
C GLY A 191 29.92 -18.15 -29.53
N VAL A 192 30.04 -17.70 -28.28
CA VAL A 192 29.01 -17.90 -27.22
C VAL A 192 27.82 -16.98 -27.42
N LEU A 193 28.05 -15.68 -27.64
CA LEU A 193 26.97 -14.71 -27.82
C LEU A 193 26.59 -14.60 -29.31
N ASP A 194 25.43 -15.10 -29.66
CA ASP A 194 24.91 -14.97 -31.01
C ASP A 194 24.33 -13.55 -31.27
N TYR A 195 24.14 -13.21 -32.52
CA TYR A 195 23.50 -11.96 -32.96
C TYR A 195 22.03 -11.95 -32.56
N THR A 196 21.75 -11.53 -31.33
CA THR A 196 20.38 -11.45 -30.81
C THR A 196 20.15 -10.13 -30.13
N ALA A 197 18.90 -9.67 -30.15
CA ALA A 197 18.52 -8.46 -29.44
C ALA A 197 18.73 -8.63 -27.94
N ILE A 198 19.59 -7.79 -27.35
CA ILE A 198 19.82 -7.75 -25.91
C ILE A 198 18.67 -6.99 -25.26
N LYS A 199 17.99 -7.60 -24.29
CA LYS A 199 16.79 -7.03 -23.65
C LYS A 199 17.01 -6.63 -22.21
N SER A 200 17.94 -7.29 -21.50
CA SER A 200 18.25 -6.98 -20.11
C SER A 200 19.72 -7.15 -19.80
N LEU A 201 20.21 -6.31 -18.89
CA LEU A 201 21.56 -6.35 -18.32
C LEU A 201 21.44 -6.22 -16.82
N PHE A 202 22.20 -7.04 -16.10
CA PHE A 202 22.22 -7.01 -14.64
C PHE A 202 23.63 -7.38 -14.12
N GLU A 203 24.17 -6.64 -13.17
CA GLU A 203 25.42 -6.97 -12.46
C GLU A 203 25.09 -7.62 -11.13
N ASP A 204 25.51 -8.86 -10.91
CA ASP A 204 25.28 -9.55 -9.66
C ASP A 204 26.20 -9.07 -8.51
N SER A 205 25.94 -9.53 -7.30
CA SER A 205 26.69 -9.13 -6.11
C SER A 205 28.18 -9.49 -6.16
N GLU A 206 28.61 -10.39 -7.04
CA GLU A 206 30.01 -10.79 -7.24
C GLU A 206 30.69 -10.04 -8.41
N GLY A 207 29.92 -9.23 -9.18
CA GLY A 207 30.43 -8.43 -10.29
C GLY A 207 30.36 -9.14 -11.65
N ASP A 208 29.67 -10.26 -11.75
CA ASP A 208 29.41 -10.89 -13.03
C ASP A 208 28.26 -10.16 -13.75
N LEU A 209 28.39 -9.98 -15.05
CA LEU A 209 27.37 -9.35 -15.88
C LEU A 209 26.45 -10.40 -16.49
N TRP A 210 25.17 -10.35 -16.12
CA TRP A 210 24.13 -11.18 -16.70
C TRP A 210 23.48 -10.47 -17.90
N ILE A 211 23.25 -11.21 -18.96
CA ILE A 211 22.83 -10.68 -20.26
C ILE A 211 21.61 -11.48 -20.72
N GLY A 212 20.48 -10.83 -20.76
CA GLY A 212 19.23 -11.40 -21.27
C GLY A 212 18.98 -11.01 -22.72
N THR A 213 18.53 -11.98 -23.49
CA THR A 213 18.27 -11.81 -24.93
C THR A 213 16.81 -12.07 -25.28
N TRP A 214 16.39 -11.60 -26.45
CA TRP A 214 15.01 -11.80 -26.90
C TRP A 214 14.67 -13.24 -27.28
N SER A 215 15.62 -13.99 -27.84
CA SER A 215 15.32 -15.32 -28.38
C SER A 215 16.37 -16.39 -28.10
N SER A 216 17.51 -16.03 -27.51
CA SER A 216 18.62 -16.94 -27.24
C SER A 216 18.89 -17.15 -25.75
N GLY A 217 17.96 -16.74 -24.90
CA GLY A 217 17.98 -16.99 -23.46
C GLY A 217 18.94 -16.11 -22.68
N LEU A 218 19.67 -16.72 -21.76
CA LEU A 218 20.48 -16.07 -20.74
C LEU A 218 21.98 -16.36 -20.95
N TYR A 219 22.80 -15.32 -20.76
CA TYR A 219 24.26 -15.41 -20.78
C TYR A 219 24.86 -14.75 -19.54
N ARG A 220 26.09 -15.10 -19.18
CA ARG A 220 26.87 -14.47 -18.14
C ARG A 220 28.27 -14.14 -18.66
N TYR A 221 28.71 -12.92 -18.46
CA TYR A 221 30.08 -12.48 -18.67
C TYR A 221 30.78 -12.30 -17.34
N VAL A 222 31.96 -12.90 -17.18
CA VAL A 222 32.81 -12.84 -16.00
C VAL A 222 33.97 -11.88 -16.26
N PRO A 223 33.94 -10.64 -15.75
CA PRO A 223 34.96 -9.62 -16.06
C PRO A 223 36.37 -10.03 -15.67
N SER A 224 36.54 -10.74 -14.55
CA SER A 224 37.87 -11.20 -14.07
C SER A 224 38.59 -12.17 -15.00
N THR A 225 37.85 -12.92 -15.83
CA THR A 225 38.39 -13.89 -16.78
C THR A 225 38.19 -13.49 -18.24
N GLY A 226 37.34 -12.50 -18.49
CA GLY A 226 36.93 -12.08 -19.83
C GLY A 226 36.07 -13.10 -20.58
N LYS A 227 35.50 -14.10 -19.90
CA LYS A 227 34.79 -15.22 -20.53
C LYS A 227 33.27 -15.03 -20.48
N PHE A 228 32.62 -15.48 -21.55
CA PHE A 228 31.17 -15.58 -21.67
C PHE A 228 30.71 -17.03 -21.44
N TYR A 229 29.56 -17.19 -20.82
CA TYR A 229 28.92 -18.47 -20.56
C TYR A 229 27.46 -18.42 -21.00
N ALA A 230 26.97 -19.45 -21.69
CA ALA A 230 25.58 -19.59 -22.10
C ALA A 230 24.83 -20.55 -21.16
N TYR A 231 23.54 -20.30 -21.00
CA TYR A 231 22.62 -21.13 -20.21
C TYR A 231 21.61 -21.82 -21.13
N PRO A 232 21.99 -22.90 -21.81
CA PRO A 232 21.19 -23.53 -22.86
C PRO A 232 19.84 -24.06 -22.37
N GLN A 233 19.74 -24.41 -21.08
CA GLN A 233 18.49 -24.91 -20.47
C GLN A 233 17.36 -23.85 -20.45
N LEU A 234 17.71 -22.57 -20.57
CA LEU A 234 16.76 -21.47 -20.72
C LEU A 234 16.57 -21.03 -22.19
N ASN A 235 17.28 -21.70 -23.13
CA ASN A 235 17.42 -21.23 -24.50
C ASN A 235 16.36 -21.77 -25.49
N GLU A 236 15.52 -22.73 -25.12
CA GLU A 236 14.51 -23.27 -26.03
C GLU A 236 13.37 -22.26 -26.27
N ARG A 237 13.64 -21.22 -27.08
CA ARG A 237 12.73 -20.13 -27.48
C ARG A 237 12.32 -19.19 -26.33
N ASN A 238 13.11 -19.12 -25.26
CA ASN A 238 12.80 -18.28 -24.10
C ASN A 238 13.57 -16.96 -24.18
N SER A 239 12.85 -15.87 -24.08
CA SER A 239 13.46 -14.56 -23.83
C SER A 239 13.84 -14.45 -22.36
N ALA A 240 15.03 -13.92 -22.07
CA ALA A 240 15.37 -13.42 -20.75
C ALA A 240 15.11 -11.89 -20.77
N HIS A 241 13.90 -11.50 -20.38
CA HIS A 241 13.41 -10.13 -20.53
C HIS A 241 13.85 -9.22 -19.38
N VAL A 242 13.91 -9.77 -18.17
CA VAL A 242 14.40 -9.11 -16.97
C VAL A 242 15.20 -10.08 -16.12
N ILE A 243 16.26 -9.58 -15.46
CA ILE A 243 17.14 -10.35 -14.58
C ILE A 243 17.26 -9.60 -13.26
N TYR A 244 17.20 -10.33 -12.16
CA TYR A 244 17.29 -9.77 -10.81
C TYR A 244 18.01 -10.73 -9.85
N GLU A 245 18.83 -10.22 -8.95
CA GLU A 245 19.42 -10.98 -7.83
C GLU A 245 18.72 -10.53 -6.53
N ASP A 246 18.13 -11.49 -5.81
CA ASP A 246 17.53 -11.21 -4.50
C ASP A 246 18.58 -11.12 -3.38
N THR A 247 18.19 -10.70 -2.20
CA THR A 247 19.10 -10.58 -1.03
C THR A 247 19.69 -11.93 -0.61
N ASN A 248 19.06 -13.05 -0.97
CA ASN A 248 19.55 -14.41 -0.75
C ASN A 248 20.50 -14.88 -1.86
N LYS A 249 20.88 -13.99 -2.80
CA LYS A 249 21.75 -14.26 -3.97
C LYS A 249 21.16 -15.27 -4.97
N ASN A 250 19.86 -15.40 -5.00
CA ASN A 250 19.21 -16.16 -6.06
C ASN A 250 19.08 -15.29 -7.30
N ILE A 251 19.39 -15.86 -8.48
CA ILE A 251 19.15 -15.19 -9.76
C ILE A 251 17.75 -15.54 -10.26
N TRP A 252 16.96 -14.51 -10.48
CA TRP A 252 15.62 -14.57 -11.04
C TRP A 252 15.63 -14.08 -12.48
N VAL A 253 14.89 -14.75 -13.35
CA VAL A 253 14.77 -14.39 -14.77
C VAL A 253 13.31 -14.38 -15.16
N GLY A 254 12.81 -13.21 -15.52
CA GLY A 254 11.48 -13.05 -16.11
C GLY A 254 11.52 -13.20 -17.61
N SER A 255 10.53 -13.90 -18.15
CA SER A 255 10.46 -14.19 -19.58
C SER A 255 9.25 -13.56 -20.26
N TRP A 256 9.29 -13.51 -21.60
CA TRP A 256 8.18 -13.04 -22.43
C TRP A 256 7.22 -14.16 -22.77
N ASN A 257 6.77 -15.02 -22.03
CA ASN A 257 5.77 -16.07 -22.32
C ASN A 257 6.03 -17.39 -21.59
N CYS A 258 7.06 -17.43 -20.76
CA CYS A 258 7.43 -18.67 -20.05
C CYS A 258 7.41 -18.50 -18.53
N GLY A 259 6.91 -17.35 -18.03
CA GLY A 259 6.80 -17.07 -16.63
C GLY A 259 8.11 -16.63 -15.98
N LEU A 260 8.29 -16.97 -14.72
CA LEU A 260 9.38 -16.56 -13.85
C LEU A 260 10.26 -17.77 -13.52
N PHE A 261 11.56 -17.65 -13.76
CA PHE A 261 12.55 -18.68 -13.43
C PHE A 261 13.40 -18.25 -12.23
N LYS A 262 13.62 -19.18 -11.31
CA LYS A 262 14.63 -19.08 -10.25
C LYS A 262 15.76 -20.04 -10.57
N LEU A 263 16.99 -19.55 -10.67
CA LEU A 263 18.16 -20.37 -10.93
C LEU A 263 18.74 -20.90 -9.62
N ASN A 264 19.02 -22.20 -9.57
CA ASN A 264 19.78 -22.83 -8.51
C ASN A 264 21.19 -23.10 -9.00
N ASN A 265 22.21 -22.84 -8.17
CA ASN A 265 23.64 -22.98 -8.49
C ASN A 265 24.02 -22.25 -9.80
N PRO A 266 23.66 -20.96 -9.99
CA PRO A 266 23.78 -20.29 -11.28
C PRO A 266 25.22 -20.17 -11.80
N LYS A 267 26.21 -20.33 -10.93
CA LYS A 267 27.64 -20.22 -11.29
C LYS A 267 28.33 -21.55 -11.62
N ASP A 268 27.71 -22.67 -11.31
CA ASP A 268 28.15 -24.01 -11.66
C ASP A 268 27.34 -24.56 -12.84
N LEU A 269 27.87 -24.42 -14.05
CA LEU A 269 27.21 -24.86 -15.27
C LEU A 269 26.92 -26.36 -15.36
N GLN A 270 27.61 -27.18 -14.55
CA GLN A 270 27.37 -28.64 -14.50
C GLN A 270 26.19 -28.99 -13.57
N ARG A 271 25.87 -28.10 -12.60
CA ARG A 271 24.85 -28.30 -11.57
C ARG A 271 23.72 -27.31 -11.63
N VAL A 272 23.77 -26.36 -12.56
CA VAL A 272 22.70 -25.36 -12.71
C VAL A 272 21.36 -26.03 -13.00
N SER A 273 20.36 -25.66 -12.27
CA SER A 273 18.99 -26.07 -12.48
C SER A 273 18.07 -24.87 -12.22
N TYR A 274 16.82 -25.00 -12.56
CA TYR A 274 15.85 -23.91 -12.35
C TYR A 274 14.50 -24.41 -11.87
N VAL A 275 13.79 -23.55 -11.13
CA VAL A 275 12.38 -23.68 -10.82
C VAL A 275 11.63 -22.68 -11.69
N ASN A 276 10.58 -23.15 -12.38
CA ASN A 276 9.75 -22.29 -13.23
C ASN A 276 8.38 -22.07 -12.60
N TYR A 277 8.04 -20.82 -12.33
CA TYR A 277 6.74 -20.38 -11.84
C TYR A 277 5.93 -19.84 -13.02
N ARG A 278 4.74 -20.42 -13.24
CA ARG A 278 3.87 -20.09 -14.36
C ARG A 278 2.47 -19.74 -13.92
N HIS A 279 1.78 -18.99 -14.79
CA HIS A 279 0.35 -18.81 -14.65
C HIS A 279 -0.40 -20.12 -14.84
N LYS A 280 -1.37 -20.40 -13.95
CA LYS A 280 -2.27 -21.55 -14.04
C LYS A 280 -3.71 -21.08 -13.97
N LEU A 281 -4.48 -21.37 -15.00
CA LEU A 281 -5.89 -20.99 -15.06
C LEU A 281 -6.67 -21.59 -13.89
N GLY A 282 -7.38 -20.73 -13.15
CA GLY A 282 -8.17 -21.14 -11.97
C GLY A 282 -7.37 -21.29 -10.67
N ASP A 283 -6.07 -21.06 -10.69
CA ASP A 283 -5.20 -21.09 -9.52
C ASP A 283 -4.84 -19.63 -9.11
N ASN A 284 -5.52 -19.11 -8.09
CA ASN A 284 -5.36 -17.72 -7.65
C ASN A 284 -4.03 -17.42 -6.94
N ILE A 285 -3.27 -18.45 -6.56
CA ILE A 285 -1.95 -18.33 -5.93
C ILE A 285 -0.79 -18.58 -6.91
N SER A 286 -1.08 -18.88 -8.17
CA SER A 286 -0.06 -18.95 -9.22
C SER A 286 0.31 -17.55 -9.72
N LEU A 287 1.39 -17.43 -10.51
CA LEU A 287 1.79 -16.18 -11.17
C LEU A 287 0.63 -15.59 -11.99
N SER A 288 0.45 -14.27 -11.99
CA SER A 288 -0.70 -13.61 -12.63
C SER A 288 -0.71 -13.69 -14.16
N ASP A 289 0.48 -13.74 -14.81
CA ASP A 289 0.67 -13.92 -16.26
C ASP A 289 2.07 -14.51 -16.54
N ASP A 290 2.22 -15.20 -17.68
CA ASP A 290 3.51 -15.75 -18.13
C ASP A 290 4.43 -14.70 -18.78
N ILE A 291 3.94 -13.50 -19.06
CA ILE A 291 4.75 -12.36 -19.51
C ILE A 291 5.18 -11.55 -18.29
N VAL A 292 6.48 -11.60 -17.98
CA VAL A 292 7.10 -10.89 -16.86
C VAL A 292 7.90 -9.71 -17.39
N TYR A 293 7.56 -8.50 -16.95
CA TYR A 293 8.20 -7.27 -17.38
C TYR A 293 9.31 -6.78 -16.47
N ASP A 294 9.09 -6.84 -15.14
CA ASP A 294 10.09 -6.37 -14.17
C ASP A 294 10.01 -7.16 -12.86
N ILE A 295 11.12 -7.14 -12.10
CA ILE A 295 11.27 -7.85 -10.82
C ILE A 295 12.00 -6.92 -9.85
N SER A 296 11.49 -6.81 -8.63
CA SER A 296 12.13 -6.07 -7.54
C SER A 296 11.85 -6.74 -6.21
N GLU A 297 12.72 -6.58 -5.24
CA GLU A 297 12.52 -7.08 -3.88
C GLU A 297 12.16 -5.93 -2.95
N ASP A 298 11.12 -6.14 -2.15
CA ASP A 298 10.83 -5.25 -1.02
C ASP A 298 11.45 -5.80 0.25
N LEU A 299 12.42 -5.04 0.78
CA LEU A 299 13.19 -5.42 1.97
C LEU A 299 12.39 -5.21 3.26
N ASN A 300 11.34 -4.39 3.24
CA ASN A 300 10.53 -4.12 4.43
C ASN A 300 9.64 -5.32 4.76
N THR A 301 9.13 -6.00 3.73
CA THR A 301 8.21 -7.14 3.86
C THR A 301 8.85 -8.48 3.50
N ASN A 302 10.14 -8.50 3.11
CA ASN A 302 10.85 -9.69 2.64
C ASN A 302 10.11 -10.40 1.49
N THR A 303 9.65 -9.62 0.49
CA THR A 303 8.85 -10.13 -0.62
C THR A 303 9.43 -9.79 -1.97
N LEU A 304 9.24 -10.70 -2.93
CA LEU A 304 9.59 -10.50 -4.34
C LEU A 304 8.35 -10.00 -5.10
N TRP A 305 8.49 -8.86 -5.75
CA TRP A 305 7.47 -8.21 -6.56
C TRP A 305 7.72 -8.47 -8.03
N VAL A 306 6.73 -8.96 -8.74
CA VAL A 306 6.83 -9.38 -10.13
C VAL A 306 5.76 -8.65 -10.94
N GLY A 307 6.20 -7.71 -11.78
CA GLY A 307 5.34 -6.99 -12.72
C GLY A 307 5.05 -7.84 -13.94
N THR A 308 3.77 -8.03 -14.23
CA THR A 308 3.33 -8.86 -15.35
C THR A 308 2.37 -8.10 -16.27
N ARG A 309 2.00 -8.71 -17.40
CA ARG A 309 0.98 -8.17 -18.31
C ARG A 309 -0.43 -8.18 -17.67
N SER A 310 -0.69 -9.03 -16.68
CA SER A 310 -2.02 -9.21 -16.10
C SER A 310 -2.04 -8.99 -14.59
N GLY A 311 -1.27 -8.03 -14.09
CA GLY A 311 -1.24 -7.62 -12.70
C GLY A 311 0.15 -7.61 -12.08
N LEU A 312 0.18 -7.27 -10.79
CA LEU A 312 1.33 -7.39 -9.91
C LEU A 312 1.20 -8.67 -9.11
N SER A 313 2.23 -9.52 -9.16
CA SER A 313 2.33 -10.72 -8.33
C SER A 313 3.37 -10.52 -7.24
N ILE A 314 3.01 -10.72 -5.98
CA ILE A 314 3.90 -10.58 -4.82
C ILE A 314 4.05 -11.94 -4.16
N MET A 315 5.29 -12.38 -3.95
CA MET A 315 5.62 -13.66 -3.33
C MET A 315 6.48 -13.43 -2.10
N SER A 316 6.09 -14.01 -0.96
CA SER A 316 6.98 -14.04 0.21
C SER A 316 8.16 -14.97 -0.04
N ASN A 317 9.36 -14.53 0.37
CA ASN A 317 10.55 -15.38 0.33
C ASN A 317 10.44 -16.61 1.24
N ASP A 318 9.57 -16.55 2.26
CA ASP A 318 9.34 -17.65 3.21
C ASP A 318 8.37 -18.71 2.65
N THR A 319 7.54 -18.36 1.67
CA THR A 319 6.57 -19.28 1.02
C THR A 319 6.70 -19.27 -0.50
N PRO A 320 7.82 -19.81 -1.05
CA PRO A 320 8.08 -19.77 -2.48
C PRO A 320 6.98 -20.47 -3.31
N GLY A 321 6.53 -19.79 -4.36
CA GLY A 321 5.52 -20.31 -5.29
C GLY A 321 4.07 -19.94 -4.95
N HIS A 322 3.84 -19.27 -3.82
CA HIS A 322 2.54 -18.70 -3.47
C HIS A 322 2.54 -17.20 -3.75
N PHE A 323 1.76 -16.77 -4.73
CA PHE A 323 1.64 -15.38 -5.12
C PHE A 323 0.34 -14.74 -4.62
N ILE A 324 0.44 -13.53 -4.09
CA ILE A 324 -0.68 -12.62 -3.89
C ILE A 324 -0.76 -11.75 -5.14
N ASN A 325 -1.89 -11.82 -5.86
CA ASN A 325 -2.06 -11.16 -7.15
C ASN A 325 -2.94 -9.92 -7.02
N TYR A 326 -2.39 -8.75 -7.33
CA TYR A 326 -3.11 -7.49 -7.45
C TYR A 326 -3.50 -7.26 -8.91
N LYS A 327 -4.81 -7.10 -9.15
CA LYS A 327 -5.40 -6.91 -10.50
C LYS A 327 -6.46 -5.82 -10.47
N SER A 328 -6.75 -5.24 -11.63
CA SER A 328 -7.81 -4.23 -11.76
C SER A 328 -9.21 -4.85 -11.69
N ARG A 329 -9.34 -6.14 -11.98
CA ARG A 329 -10.60 -6.91 -11.92
C ARG A 329 -10.33 -8.37 -11.54
N GLY A 330 -11.34 -9.00 -10.92
CA GLY A 330 -11.32 -10.46 -10.69
C GLY A 330 -10.34 -10.93 -9.60
N SER A 331 -9.82 -10.03 -8.76
CA SER A 331 -9.00 -10.36 -7.61
C SER A 331 -9.56 -9.70 -6.35
N SER A 332 -9.32 -10.30 -5.19
CA SER A 332 -9.58 -9.69 -3.88
C SER A 332 -8.64 -8.53 -3.58
N HIS A 333 -7.52 -8.43 -4.29
CA HIS A 333 -6.49 -7.41 -4.13
C HIS A 333 -6.50 -6.49 -5.35
N TYR A 334 -6.77 -5.21 -5.11
CA TYR A 334 -7.01 -4.24 -6.17
C TYR A 334 -5.76 -3.41 -6.49
N ILE A 335 -5.51 -3.23 -7.80
CA ILE A 335 -4.61 -2.23 -8.36
C ILE A 335 -5.31 -1.59 -9.57
N SER A 336 -5.07 -0.30 -9.82
CA SER A 336 -5.82 0.45 -10.85
C SER A 336 -5.49 0.06 -12.30
N CYS A 337 -4.46 -0.77 -12.52
CA CYS A 337 -4.01 -1.18 -13.84
C CYS A 337 -3.38 -2.58 -13.78
N ASP A 338 -3.51 -3.36 -14.85
CA ASP A 338 -2.99 -4.73 -14.91
C ASP A 338 -1.58 -4.82 -15.53
N GLU A 339 -1.21 -3.93 -16.46
CA GLU A 339 0.07 -4.03 -17.15
C GLU A 339 1.16 -3.25 -16.40
N ILE A 340 1.96 -3.99 -15.58
CA ILE A 340 3.01 -3.43 -14.72
C ILE A 340 4.38 -3.64 -15.36
N ASN A 341 4.92 -2.57 -15.96
CA ASN A 341 6.13 -2.63 -16.78
C ASN A 341 7.43 -2.38 -16.03
N SER A 342 7.37 -1.67 -14.92
CA SER A 342 8.56 -1.34 -14.14
C SER A 342 8.26 -1.32 -12.66
N ILE A 343 9.18 -1.82 -11.86
CA ILE A 343 9.12 -1.83 -10.41
C ILE A 343 10.47 -1.40 -9.87
N ILE A 344 10.50 -0.39 -9.02
CA ILE A 344 11.69 -0.04 -8.25
C ILE A 344 11.35 0.15 -6.79
N ARG A 345 12.32 -0.10 -5.93
CA ARG A 345 12.33 0.34 -4.55
C ARG A 345 13.23 1.56 -4.45
N ASP A 346 12.70 2.69 -4.00
CA ASP A 346 13.49 3.92 -3.85
C ASP A 346 14.36 3.91 -2.58
N ASN A 347 15.21 4.92 -2.44
CA ASN A 347 16.12 5.06 -1.29
C ASN A 347 15.38 5.25 0.05
N SER A 348 14.12 5.66 0.03
CA SER A 348 13.27 5.76 1.22
C SER A 348 12.61 4.42 1.59
N GLY A 349 12.68 3.43 0.72
CA GLY A 349 12.03 2.12 0.87
C GLY A 349 10.63 2.05 0.30
N MET A 350 10.17 3.08 -0.39
CA MET A 350 8.87 3.08 -1.07
C MET A 350 8.96 2.31 -2.39
N MET A 351 7.93 1.53 -2.70
CA MET A 351 7.82 0.82 -3.97
C MET A 351 7.13 1.70 -5.02
N TRP A 352 7.73 1.82 -6.19
CA TRP A 352 7.21 2.55 -7.34
C TRP A 352 6.91 1.62 -8.48
N LEU A 353 5.77 1.80 -9.12
CA LEU A 353 5.31 1.02 -10.24
C LEU A 353 5.05 1.92 -11.45
N GLY A 354 5.66 1.58 -12.57
CA GLY A 354 5.32 2.13 -13.89
C GLY A 354 4.37 1.18 -14.60
N SER A 355 3.29 1.70 -15.16
CA SER A 355 2.26 0.88 -15.80
C SER A 355 1.81 1.43 -17.14
N ILE A 356 1.21 0.58 -17.98
CA ILE A 356 0.51 0.97 -19.19
C ILE A 356 -0.97 1.15 -18.90
N GLY A 357 -1.46 2.38 -19.03
CA GLY A 357 -2.85 2.75 -18.77
C GLY A 357 -3.15 3.13 -17.31
N GLY A 358 -2.21 2.95 -16.37
CA GLY A 358 -2.33 3.37 -14.98
C GLY A 358 -1.42 4.53 -14.60
N GLY A 359 -0.41 4.83 -15.40
CA GLY A 359 0.63 5.82 -15.11
C GLY A 359 1.60 5.33 -14.05
N VAL A 360 1.91 6.18 -13.07
CA VAL A 360 2.80 5.88 -11.95
C VAL A 360 2.01 5.64 -10.68
N LEU A 361 2.28 4.52 -10.04
CA LEU A 361 1.73 4.17 -8.72
C LEU A 361 2.85 4.05 -7.71
N ASN A 362 2.57 4.32 -6.45
CA ASN A 362 3.49 3.99 -5.36
C ASN A 362 2.76 3.26 -4.23
N ALA A 363 3.53 2.51 -3.45
CA ALA A 363 3.06 1.82 -2.25
C ALA A 363 4.12 1.94 -1.15
N ASP A 364 3.66 2.32 0.04
CA ASP A 364 4.47 2.31 1.24
C ASP A 364 4.33 0.96 1.92
N THR A 365 5.45 0.25 2.07
CA THR A 365 5.53 -1.09 2.67
C THR A 365 6.12 -1.07 4.08
N HIS A 366 6.42 0.12 4.64
CA HIS A 366 6.85 0.22 6.01
C HIS A 366 5.74 -0.24 6.97
N GLN A 367 6.11 -0.91 8.04
CA GLN A 367 5.17 -1.24 9.11
C GLN A 367 4.57 0.05 9.66
N SER A 368 3.34 0.33 9.28
CA SER A 368 2.57 1.44 9.84
C SER A 368 1.90 0.98 11.14
N MET A 369 1.92 1.81 12.17
CA MET A 369 1.04 1.62 13.33
C MET A 369 -0.44 1.77 12.95
N PHE A 370 -0.72 2.19 11.72
CA PHE A 370 -2.07 2.41 11.19
C PHE A 370 -2.35 1.45 10.04
N THR A 371 -3.40 0.66 10.18
CA THR A 371 -3.94 -0.16 9.08
C THR A 371 -4.96 0.67 8.31
N PHE A 372 -4.82 0.73 7.00
CA PHE A 372 -5.79 1.41 6.14
C PHE A 372 -6.88 0.43 5.71
N HIS A 373 -8.13 0.75 6.03
CA HIS A 373 -9.29 0.02 5.55
C HIS A 373 -10.02 0.86 4.50
N SER A 374 -10.06 0.37 3.27
CA SER A 374 -10.90 0.98 2.22
C SER A 374 -12.37 0.62 2.47
N LEU A 375 -13.25 1.61 2.43
CA LEU A 375 -14.69 1.42 2.56
C LEU A 375 -15.35 0.93 1.25
N ASN A 376 -14.61 0.22 0.39
CA ASN A 376 -15.17 -0.36 -0.84
C ASN A 376 -16.07 -1.55 -0.47
N PHE A 377 -17.37 -1.34 -0.51
CA PHE A 377 -18.35 -2.43 -0.43
C PHE A 377 -18.48 -3.09 -1.81
N ALA A 378 -18.49 -4.42 -1.85
CA ALA A 378 -18.42 -5.20 -3.09
C ALA A 378 -19.57 -4.94 -4.08
N ASP A 379 -20.67 -4.31 -3.65
CA ASP A 379 -21.90 -4.11 -4.45
C ASP A 379 -22.38 -2.64 -4.53
N ASP A 380 -21.78 -1.71 -3.77
CA ASP A 380 -22.17 -0.31 -3.80
C ASP A 380 -20.91 0.57 -3.86
N ASP A 381 -20.73 1.31 -4.95
CA ASP A 381 -19.76 2.41 -5.05
C ASP A 381 -20.10 3.47 -4.00
N ILE A 382 -19.53 3.35 -2.79
CA ILE A 382 -19.63 4.42 -1.81
C ILE A 382 -18.72 5.54 -2.32
N PRO A 383 -19.26 6.67 -2.76
CA PRO A 383 -18.45 7.80 -3.13
C PRO A 383 -17.60 8.22 -1.94
N THR A 384 -16.39 8.73 -2.18
CA THR A 384 -15.44 9.24 -1.19
C THR A 384 -16.16 10.03 -0.08
N THR A 385 -16.43 9.34 1.04
CA THR A 385 -17.30 9.87 2.09
C THR A 385 -16.49 10.02 3.37
N SER A 386 -16.81 11.08 4.11
CA SER A 386 -16.19 11.33 5.39
C SER A 386 -16.79 10.42 6.46
N VAL A 387 -15.92 9.72 7.22
CA VAL A 387 -16.33 9.08 8.47
C VAL A 387 -16.52 10.17 9.52
N ARG A 388 -17.70 10.23 10.13
CA ARG A 388 -18.11 11.26 11.11
C ARG A 388 -17.99 10.77 12.55
N SER A 389 -18.22 9.50 12.78
CA SER A 389 -18.14 8.89 14.10
C SER A 389 -17.56 7.49 14.02
N LEU A 390 -16.83 7.09 15.06
CA LEU A 390 -16.27 5.76 15.26
C LEU A 390 -16.61 5.28 16.66
N PHE A 391 -16.95 4.01 16.78
CA PHE A 391 -17.23 3.39 18.06
C PHE A 391 -16.88 1.90 18.03
N THR A 392 -16.21 1.42 19.08
CA THR A 392 -15.93 -0.02 19.26
C THR A 392 -16.89 -0.59 20.28
N ASP A 393 -17.67 -1.61 19.87
CA ASP A 393 -18.62 -2.28 20.77
C ASP A 393 -17.93 -3.32 21.68
N SER A 394 -18.72 -3.93 22.58
CA SER A 394 -18.22 -4.96 23.50
C SER A 394 -17.71 -6.24 22.82
N ASP A 395 -18.10 -6.49 21.58
CA ASP A 395 -17.63 -7.62 20.76
C ASP A 395 -16.42 -7.25 19.89
N ASN A 396 -15.83 -6.06 20.10
CA ASN A 396 -14.75 -5.43 19.33
C ASN A 396 -15.10 -5.09 17.88
N ASN A 397 -16.38 -5.09 17.48
CA ASN A 397 -16.75 -4.59 16.17
C ASN A 397 -16.61 -3.07 16.11
N ILE A 398 -16.19 -2.54 14.97
CA ILE A 398 -16.04 -1.10 14.76
C ILE A 398 -17.23 -0.57 13.97
N TRP A 399 -18.03 0.26 14.62
CA TRP A 399 -19.16 0.95 14.01
C TRP A 399 -18.72 2.33 13.50
N MET A 400 -19.14 2.66 12.27
CA MET A 400 -18.73 3.87 11.56
C MET A 400 -19.96 4.63 11.07
N GLY A 401 -20.09 5.89 11.49
CA GLY A 401 -21.01 6.83 10.86
C GLY A 401 -20.40 7.42 9.60
N ILE A 402 -21.01 7.14 8.44
CA ILE A 402 -20.48 7.53 7.15
C ILE A 402 -21.37 8.59 6.54
N GLY A 403 -20.91 9.82 6.44
CA GLY A 403 -21.53 10.98 5.79
C GLY A 403 -23.01 10.80 5.42
N THR A 404 -23.37 10.98 4.18
CA THR A 404 -24.74 10.78 3.67
C THR A 404 -25.14 9.31 3.51
N TYR A 405 -24.22 8.39 3.71
CA TYR A 405 -24.43 6.94 3.50
C TYR A 405 -25.03 6.21 4.71
N GLY A 406 -24.96 6.82 5.89
CA GLY A 406 -25.53 6.30 7.12
C GLY A 406 -24.53 5.54 7.98
N LEU A 407 -24.63 4.20 8.07
CA LEU A 407 -23.91 3.39 9.04
C LEU A 407 -23.22 2.17 8.39
N ALA A 408 -22.01 1.87 8.84
CA ALA A 408 -21.30 0.62 8.52
C ALA A 408 -20.69 0.00 9.78
N CYS A 409 -20.44 -1.31 9.74
CA CYS A 409 -19.80 -2.07 10.80
C CYS A 409 -18.69 -2.96 10.24
N LEU A 410 -17.49 -2.84 10.78
CA LEU A 410 -16.41 -3.79 10.58
C LEU A 410 -16.48 -4.86 11.67
N GLU A 411 -16.87 -6.07 11.29
CA GLU A 411 -16.97 -7.21 12.22
C GLU A 411 -15.58 -7.72 12.58
N TYR A 412 -15.21 -7.66 13.84
CA TYR A 412 -13.90 -8.12 14.33
C TYR A 412 -13.64 -9.60 14.03
N ALA A 413 -14.63 -10.47 14.29
CA ALA A 413 -14.49 -11.92 14.15
C ALA A 413 -14.27 -12.39 12.70
N THR A 414 -14.76 -11.64 11.72
CA THR A 414 -14.72 -12.03 10.29
C THR A 414 -13.84 -11.13 9.44
N GLY A 415 -13.45 -9.96 9.96
CA GLY A 415 -12.78 -8.90 9.20
C GLY A 415 -13.64 -8.29 8.10
N LYS A 416 -14.95 -8.61 8.06
CA LYS A 416 -15.87 -8.15 7.01
C LYS A 416 -16.48 -6.80 7.36
N LEU A 417 -16.46 -5.92 6.38
CA LEU A 417 -17.18 -4.65 6.43
C LEU A 417 -18.59 -4.83 5.87
N LYS A 418 -19.62 -4.42 6.63
CA LYS A 418 -21.03 -4.47 6.25
C LYS A 418 -21.67 -3.09 6.36
N SER A 419 -22.44 -2.69 5.36
CA SER A 419 -23.34 -1.54 5.48
C SER A 419 -24.59 -1.90 6.25
N HIS A 420 -25.29 -0.89 6.79
CA HIS A 420 -26.58 -1.12 7.46
C HIS A 420 -27.62 -1.77 6.54
N SER A 421 -27.59 -1.50 5.24
CA SER A 421 -28.49 -2.10 4.24
C SER A 421 -28.33 -3.62 4.11
N GLN A 422 -27.14 -4.15 4.45
CA GLN A 422 -26.81 -5.58 4.43
C GLN A 422 -27.15 -6.29 5.76
N MET A 423 -27.61 -5.54 6.77
CA MET A 423 -27.95 -6.08 8.09
C MET A 423 -29.47 -6.25 8.21
N PRO A 424 -29.98 -7.48 8.52
CA PRO A 424 -31.42 -7.74 8.59
C PRO A 424 -32.18 -6.83 9.57
N GLU A 425 -31.51 -6.44 10.65
CA GLU A 425 -32.08 -5.59 11.72
C GLU A 425 -32.49 -4.20 11.22
N PHE A 426 -31.83 -3.72 10.15
CA PHE A 426 -32.08 -2.41 9.53
C PHE A 426 -32.98 -2.48 8.29
N THR A 427 -33.58 -3.63 7.98
CA THR A 427 -34.37 -3.83 6.75
C THR A 427 -35.43 -2.75 6.58
N GLY A 428 -35.42 -2.08 5.43
CA GLY A 428 -36.36 -1.02 5.06
C GLY A 428 -36.16 0.29 5.78
N MET A 429 -35.01 0.50 6.45
CA MET A 429 -34.67 1.76 7.12
C MET A 429 -33.65 2.54 6.30
N THR A 430 -33.85 3.85 6.24
CA THR A 430 -32.85 4.80 5.77
C THR A 430 -32.21 5.44 7.00
N ILE A 431 -30.90 5.29 7.17
CA ILE A 431 -30.16 5.87 8.29
C ILE A 431 -29.52 7.17 7.81
N PRO A 432 -29.87 8.32 8.39
CA PRO A 432 -29.20 9.59 8.11
C PRO A 432 -27.75 9.59 8.59
N THR A 433 -27.02 10.68 8.33
CA THR A 433 -25.65 10.87 8.84
C THR A 433 -25.59 10.62 10.34
N VAL A 434 -24.75 9.66 10.75
CA VAL A 434 -24.54 9.32 12.17
C VAL A 434 -23.39 10.17 12.72
N PHE A 435 -23.68 10.95 13.77
CA PHE A 435 -22.71 11.83 14.42
C PHE A 435 -22.09 11.25 15.68
N SER A 436 -22.84 10.42 16.40
CA SER A 436 -22.34 9.83 17.65
C SER A 436 -22.90 8.44 17.86
N VAL A 437 -22.14 7.63 18.58
CA VAL A 437 -22.50 6.24 18.88
C VAL A 437 -22.16 5.95 20.34
N VAL A 438 -23.03 5.25 21.03
CA VAL A 438 -22.81 4.77 22.40
C VAL A 438 -23.40 3.38 22.58
N GLN A 439 -22.73 2.52 23.32
CA GLN A 439 -23.31 1.25 23.78
C GLN A 439 -23.80 1.38 25.22
N ARG A 440 -25.08 1.04 25.45
CA ARG A 440 -25.70 1.08 26.76
C ARG A 440 -25.26 -0.10 27.62
N LYS A 441 -24.62 0.17 28.75
CA LYS A 441 -24.10 -0.86 29.67
C LYS A 441 -25.17 -1.79 30.22
N GLY A 442 -26.37 -1.26 30.50
CA GLY A 442 -27.47 -2.01 31.11
C GLY A 442 -28.19 -2.95 30.12
N SER A 443 -28.46 -2.50 28.90
CA SER A 443 -29.21 -3.27 27.89
C SER A 443 -28.33 -3.91 26.83
N GLY A 444 -27.06 -3.47 26.69
CA GLY A 444 -26.20 -3.86 25.57
C GLY A 444 -26.58 -3.23 24.22
N GLU A 445 -27.63 -2.43 24.17
CA GLU A 445 -28.06 -1.74 22.95
C GLU A 445 -27.02 -0.74 22.49
N ILE A 446 -26.82 -0.64 21.16
CA ILE A 446 -25.98 0.40 20.55
C ILE A 446 -26.92 1.50 20.01
N TRP A 447 -26.71 2.72 20.47
CA TRP A 447 -27.49 3.88 20.05
C TRP A 447 -26.69 4.71 19.06
N PHE A 448 -27.31 5.00 17.90
CA PHE A 448 -26.75 5.84 16.84
C PHE A 448 -27.51 7.17 16.81
N GLY A 449 -26.84 8.24 17.21
CA GLY A 449 -27.34 9.60 17.13
C GLY A 449 -27.16 10.17 15.73
N THR A 450 -28.25 10.66 15.11
CA THR A 450 -28.26 11.07 13.71
C THR A 450 -28.56 12.54 13.52
N TYR A 451 -28.24 13.05 12.32
CA TYR A 451 -28.47 14.47 11.96
C TYR A 451 -29.94 14.88 11.99
N ASP A 452 -30.84 14.02 11.54
CA ASP A 452 -32.27 14.37 11.35
C ASP A 452 -33.25 13.21 11.60
N GLY A 453 -32.75 12.06 12.05
CA GLY A 453 -33.56 10.86 12.27
C GLY A 453 -33.76 10.48 13.75
N GLY A 454 -33.27 11.28 14.68
CA GLY A 454 -33.28 10.93 16.11
C GLY A 454 -32.20 9.91 16.47
N ILE A 455 -32.54 8.93 17.32
CA ILE A 455 -31.66 7.86 17.76
C ILE A 455 -32.15 6.52 17.20
N PHE A 456 -31.28 5.79 16.52
CA PHE A 456 -31.54 4.41 16.13
C PHE A 456 -30.91 3.47 17.16
N ALA A 457 -31.76 2.74 17.89
CA ALA A 457 -31.35 1.81 18.92
C ALA A 457 -31.28 0.39 18.35
N TYR A 458 -30.06 -0.12 18.23
CA TYR A 458 -29.73 -1.44 17.70
C TYR A 458 -29.46 -2.46 18.79
N HIS A 459 -30.03 -3.64 18.65
CA HIS A 459 -29.66 -4.82 19.40
C HIS A 459 -29.62 -6.01 18.43
N LYS A 460 -28.55 -6.81 18.49
CA LYS A 460 -28.34 -7.96 17.60
C LYS A 460 -29.53 -8.92 17.62
N GLY A 461 -30.03 -9.27 16.43
CA GLY A 461 -31.18 -10.17 16.26
C GLY A 461 -32.54 -9.53 16.54
N GLN A 462 -32.61 -8.22 16.78
CA GLN A 462 -33.86 -7.48 16.98
C GLN A 462 -33.96 -6.36 15.95
N ARG A 463 -35.19 -6.08 15.50
CA ARG A 463 -35.42 -4.92 14.62
C ARG A 463 -35.04 -3.63 15.33
N VAL A 464 -34.30 -2.78 14.63
CA VAL A 464 -33.87 -1.47 15.14
C VAL A 464 -35.10 -0.60 15.48
N ARG A 465 -35.04 0.06 16.65
CA ARG A 465 -36.07 1.02 17.08
C ARG A 465 -35.59 2.43 16.77
N ASN A 466 -36.49 3.27 16.31
CA ASN A 466 -36.21 4.69 16.11
C ASN A 466 -36.85 5.53 17.23
N LEU A 467 -36.01 6.26 17.98
CA LEU A 467 -36.40 7.19 19.03
C LEU A 467 -36.38 8.61 18.46
N THR A 468 -37.54 9.22 18.46
CA THR A 468 -37.76 10.60 17.96
C THR A 468 -38.41 11.46 19.06
N PRO A 469 -38.45 12.80 18.92
CA PRO A 469 -39.13 13.68 19.89
C PRO A 469 -40.59 13.31 20.16
N GLU A 470 -41.27 12.69 19.17
CA GLU A 470 -42.67 12.29 19.31
C GLU A 470 -42.87 11.10 20.23
N ASN A 471 -41.89 10.19 20.31
CA ASN A 471 -41.97 8.93 21.08
C ASN A 471 -41.00 8.88 22.27
N CYS A 472 -40.16 9.92 22.46
CA CYS A 472 -39.10 9.89 23.46
C CYS A 472 -38.99 11.24 24.19
N LYS A 473 -39.33 11.27 25.50
CA LYS A 473 -39.45 12.50 26.30
C LYS A 473 -38.12 13.24 26.56
N PHE A 474 -36.97 12.59 26.42
CA PHE A 474 -35.68 13.21 26.63
C PHE A 474 -35.05 13.74 25.31
N LEU A 475 -35.74 13.65 24.21
CA LEU A 475 -35.31 14.21 22.94
C LEU A 475 -36.05 15.49 22.62
N GLY A 476 -35.38 16.63 22.61
CA GLY A 476 -35.95 17.90 22.17
C GLY A 476 -35.81 18.16 20.67
N SER A 477 -35.00 17.39 19.97
CA SER A 477 -34.78 17.49 18.52
C SER A 477 -34.37 16.19 17.90
N SER A 478 -34.72 15.93 16.64
CA SER A 478 -34.26 14.80 15.85
C SER A 478 -32.79 14.91 15.44
N CYS A 479 -32.15 16.06 15.59
CA CYS A 479 -30.73 16.26 15.35
C CYS A 479 -29.93 15.92 16.63
N VAL A 480 -29.43 14.69 16.71
CA VAL A 480 -28.65 14.19 17.84
C VAL A 480 -27.17 14.21 17.49
N SER A 481 -26.42 15.10 18.13
CA SER A 481 -25.01 15.36 17.83
C SER A 481 -24.03 14.67 18.79
N ALA A 482 -24.46 14.40 20.02
CA ALA A 482 -23.63 13.79 21.04
C ALA A 482 -24.42 12.78 21.88
N LEU A 483 -23.81 11.63 22.15
CA LEU A 483 -24.31 10.59 23.03
C LEU A 483 -23.19 10.19 23.99
N TYR A 484 -23.47 10.14 25.28
CA TYR A 484 -22.52 9.74 26.31
C TYR A 484 -23.20 8.93 27.40
N GLU A 485 -22.64 7.78 27.79
CA GLU A 485 -23.11 7.04 28.95
C GLU A 485 -22.12 7.19 30.11
N ASP A 486 -22.60 7.73 31.24
CA ASP A 486 -21.78 7.95 32.38
C ASP A 486 -21.51 6.64 33.17
N LYS A 487 -20.70 6.73 34.25
CA LYS A 487 -20.37 5.56 35.06
C LYS A 487 -21.57 4.97 35.83
N TYR A 488 -22.65 5.73 35.98
CA TYR A 488 -23.89 5.32 36.60
C TYR A 488 -24.94 4.77 35.63
N ALA A 489 -24.54 4.56 34.34
CA ALA A 489 -25.41 4.13 33.24
C ALA A 489 -26.52 5.15 32.86
N ASN A 490 -26.37 6.41 33.25
CA ASN A 490 -27.22 7.46 32.69
C ASN A 490 -26.76 7.82 31.28
N CYS A 491 -27.68 7.95 30.33
CA CYS A 491 -27.37 8.34 28.98
C CYS A 491 -27.67 9.82 28.76
N TRP A 492 -26.63 10.57 28.43
CA TRP A 492 -26.69 11.98 28.09
C TRP A 492 -26.82 12.15 26.58
N VAL A 493 -27.76 12.98 26.16
CA VAL A 493 -28.13 13.15 24.76
C VAL A 493 -28.07 14.62 24.38
N GLY A 494 -27.05 15.00 23.63
CA GLY A 494 -26.88 16.33 23.10
C GLY A 494 -27.60 16.49 21.76
N THR A 495 -28.45 17.52 21.66
CA THR A 495 -29.19 17.81 20.43
C THR A 495 -29.00 19.25 19.96
N ARG A 496 -29.60 19.56 18.83
CA ARG A 496 -29.72 20.92 18.35
C ARG A 496 -30.89 21.61 19.09
N GLY A 497 -30.54 22.32 20.16
CA GLY A 497 -31.51 23.12 20.95
C GLY A 497 -31.74 22.59 22.35
N SER A 498 -31.24 21.44 22.74
CA SER A 498 -31.50 20.87 24.06
C SER A 498 -30.44 19.87 24.52
N LEU A 499 -30.44 19.58 25.82
CA LEU A 499 -29.72 18.46 26.45
C LEU A 499 -30.75 17.53 27.09
N GLY A 500 -30.73 16.27 26.71
CA GLY A 500 -31.56 15.23 27.32
C GLY A 500 -30.74 14.33 28.22
N VAL A 501 -31.37 13.74 29.23
CA VAL A 501 -30.76 12.71 30.06
C VAL A 501 -31.76 11.60 30.33
N GLN A 502 -31.39 10.36 30.07
CA GLN A 502 -32.12 9.18 30.52
C GLN A 502 -31.34 8.52 31.66
N LEU A 503 -31.92 8.49 32.85
CA LEU A 503 -31.31 7.86 34.02
C LEU A 503 -31.40 6.34 33.94
N ALA A 504 -30.54 5.65 34.69
CA ALA A 504 -30.53 4.20 34.77
C ALA A 504 -31.83 3.62 35.37
N ASP A 505 -32.54 4.39 36.20
CA ASP A 505 -33.82 4.02 36.82
C ASP A 505 -35.04 4.19 35.84
N GLY A 506 -34.79 4.64 34.60
CA GLY A 506 -35.82 4.88 33.60
C GLY A 506 -36.43 6.27 33.62
N ASN A 507 -36.15 7.10 34.61
CA ASN A 507 -36.56 8.51 34.60
C ASN A 507 -35.80 9.28 33.54
N SER A 508 -36.39 10.37 33.04
CA SER A 508 -35.75 11.16 32.00
C SER A 508 -36.00 12.66 32.20
N PHE A 509 -35.03 13.45 31.76
CA PHE A 509 -35.06 14.90 31.86
C PHE A 509 -34.71 15.51 30.51
N LEU A 510 -35.32 16.66 30.21
CA LEU A 510 -35.05 17.47 29.01
C LEU A 510 -34.80 18.91 29.43
N PHE A 511 -33.65 19.43 29.04
CA PHE A 511 -33.28 20.82 29.28
C PHE A 511 -33.22 21.57 27.94
N GLU A 512 -34.23 22.37 27.68
CA GLU A 512 -34.28 23.28 26.53
C GLU A 512 -33.74 24.66 26.88
N ASN A 513 -33.87 25.03 28.17
CA ASN A 513 -33.35 26.27 28.74
C ASN A 513 -32.58 25.92 30.03
N MET A 514 -31.45 26.56 30.24
CA MET A 514 -30.63 26.38 31.44
C MET A 514 -30.35 27.72 32.09
N SER A 515 -30.51 27.77 33.44
CA SER A 515 -30.17 28.92 34.28
C SER A 515 -28.95 28.55 35.11
N PHE A 516 -27.97 29.43 35.19
CA PHE A 516 -26.73 29.26 35.91
C PHE A 516 -26.71 30.03 37.23
N VAL A 517 -25.80 29.65 38.13
CA VAL A 517 -25.62 30.27 39.48
C VAL A 517 -25.29 31.76 39.39
N ASP A 518 -24.60 32.19 38.33
CA ASP A 518 -24.27 33.61 38.06
C ASP A 518 -25.41 34.41 37.45
N GLY A 519 -26.58 33.79 37.23
CA GLY A 519 -27.74 34.40 36.61
C GLY A 519 -27.77 34.38 35.06
N ALA A 520 -26.76 33.78 34.45
CA ALA A 520 -26.77 33.56 32.98
C ALA A 520 -27.88 32.58 32.60
N GLN A 521 -28.52 32.84 31.48
CA GLN A 521 -29.54 31.95 30.89
C GLN A 521 -29.12 31.51 29.51
N LEU A 522 -29.14 30.22 29.26
CA LEU A 522 -28.98 29.64 27.94
C LEU A 522 -30.35 29.25 27.39
N ASN A 523 -30.68 29.80 26.24
CA ASN A 523 -31.89 29.47 25.50
C ASN A 523 -31.44 28.87 24.17
N TRP A 524 -31.89 27.67 23.82
CA TRP A 524 -31.61 27.03 22.55
C TRP A 524 -30.12 26.94 22.20
N PHE A 525 -29.44 26.01 22.85
CA PHE A 525 -28.00 25.73 22.64
C PHE A 525 -27.77 24.45 21.83
N TYR A 526 -26.76 24.47 20.97
CA TYR A 526 -26.40 23.31 20.16
C TYR A 526 -25.25 22.56 20.83
N VAL A 527 -25.54 21.39 21.36
CA VAL A 527 -24.52 20.50 21.96
C VAL A 527 -23.65 19.91 20.87
N ARG A 528 -22.36 19.93 21.06
CA ARG A 528 -21.37 19.35 20.13
C ARG A 528 -20.77 18.07 20.65
N ASP A 529 -20.44 18.04 21.94
CA ASP A 529 -19.83 16.90 22.58
C ASP A 529 -20.16 16.87 24.08
N ILE A 530 -20.06 15.69 24.69
CA ILE A 530 -20.35 15.46 26.09
C ILE A 530 -19.29 14.49 26.63
N ILE A 531 -18.65 14.86 27.76
CA ILE A 531 -17.66 14.03 28.43
C ILE A 531 -17.82 14.14 29.94
N ALA A 532 -17.53 13.05 30.68
CA ALA A 532 -17.43 13.10 32.14
C ALA A 532 -15.99 13.32 32.57
N ASP A 533 -15.82 14.09 33.65
CA ASP A 533 -14.56 14.21 34.36
C ASP A 533 -14.35 13.00 35.32
N SER A 534 -13.18 12.92 35.95
CA SER A 534 -12.79 11.84 36.87
C SER A 534 -13.73 11.70 38.07
N ASP A 535 -14.33 12.78 38.52
CA ASP A 535 -15.33 12.82 39.60
C ASP A 535 -16.77 12.56 39.11
N ASN A 536 -16.95 12.37 37.79
CA ASN A 536 -18.22 12.22 37.10
C ASN A 536 -19.05 13.51 37.00
N SER A 537 -18.44 14.66 37.18
CA SER A 537 -19.04 15.90 36.69
C SER A 537 -19.06 15.91 35.17
N MET A 538 -20.05 16.55 34.57
CA MET A 538 -20.25 16.50 33.12
C MET A 538 -19.80 17.81 32.47
N TRP A 539 -18.98 17.68 31.41
CA TRP A 539 -18.59 18.77 30.55
C TRP A 539 -19.33 18.66 29.22
N ILE A 540 -19.96 19.75 28.81
CA ILE A 540 -20.78 19.81 27.60
C ILE A 540 -20.26 20.93 26.72
N ALA A 541 -19.74 20.58 25.55
CA ALA A 541 -19.31 21.55 24.54
C ALA A 541 -20.50 22.01 23.71
N THR A 542 -20.63 23.33 23.50
CA THR A 542 -21.70 23.91 22.70
C THR A 542 -21.15 24.78 21.56
N SER A 543 -21.91 24.93 20.47
CA SER A 543 -21.49 25.76 19.34
C SER A 543 -21.52 27.26 19.62
N ASN A 544 -22.39 27.72 20.49
CA ASN A 544 -22.75 29.14 20.63
C ASN A 544 -22.59 29.69 22.05
N TYR A 545 -22.25 28.83 23.03
CA TYR A 545 -22.15 29.23 24.42
C TYR A 545 -20.92 28.65 25.15
N GLY A 546 -19.86 28.22 24.42
CA GLY A 546 -18.67 27.69 25.04
C GLY A 546 -18.89 26.35 25.77
N LEU A 547 -18.38 26.21 26.99
CA LEU A 547 -18.46 25.01 27.80
C LEU A 547 -19.44 25.15 28.96
N ILE A 548 -20.27 24.14 29.17
CA ILE A 548 -21.14 23.99 30.32
C ILE A 548 -20.57 22.90 31.22
N HIS A 549 -20.45 23.17 32.50
CA HIS A 549 -20.05 22.23 33.52
C HIS A 549 -21.19 21.95 34.47
N ILE A 550 -21.52 20.68 34.64
CA ILE A 550 -22.57 20.21 35.57
C ILE A 550 -21.92 19.42 36.69
N GLU A 551 -21.94 19.96 37.89
CA GLU A 551 -21.49 19.31 39.13
C GLU A 551 -22.70 18.81 39.90
N GLY A 552 -22.58 17.62 40.53
CA GLY A 552 -23.59 17.10 41.45
C GLY A 552 -24.76 16.37 40.76
N ASP A 553 -25.94 16.38 41.42
CA ASP A 553 -27.12 15.64 40.95
C ASP A 553 -27.84 16.44 39.86
N ILE A 554 -27.94 15.87 38.68
CA ILE A 554 -28.64 16.46 37.53
C ILE A 554 -30.13 16.82 37.83
N ARG A 555 -30.71 16.17 38.85
CA ARG A 555 -32.08 16.50 39.32
C ARG A 555 -32.15 17.85 40.03
N ASN A 556 -30.98 18.39 40.45
CA ASN A 556 -30.90 19.72 41.05
C ASN A 556 -29.97 20.63 40.24
N PRO A 557 -30.51 21.38 39.26
CA PRO A 557 -29.73 22.22 38.35
C PRO A 557 -29.08 23.46 39.01
N SER A 558 -29.19 23.64 40.34
CA SER A 558 -28.57 24.76 41.08
C SER A 558 -27.03 24.73 41.12
N THR A 559 -26.40 23.70 40.56
CA THR A 559 -24.94 23.48 40.56
C THR A 559 -24.33 23.73 39.16
N LEU A 560 -25.08 24.26 38.19
CA LEU A 560 -24.59 24.51 36.84
C LEU A 560 -23.62 25.69 36.82
N LYS A 561 -22.43 25.45 36.24
CA LYS A 561 -21.42 26.47 35.92
C LYS A 561 -21.27 26.63 34.40
N TYR A 562 -20.96 27.82 33.98
CA TYR A 562 -20.77 28.18 32.60
C TYR A 562 -19.41 28.81 32.39
N TYR A 563 -18.70 28.37 31.37
CA TYR A 563 -17.40 28.88 30.98
C TYR A 563 -17.45 29.33 29.52
N ASN A 564 -17.29 30.65 29.30
CA ASN A 564 -17.33 31.26 27.96
C ASN A 564 -15.93 31.47 27.41
#